data_5c9da028232c2e5b5eaaef24c7d6e510
#
_entry.id   5c9da028232c2e5b5eaaef24c7d6e510
#
_cell.length_a   1.000
_cell.length_b   1.000
_cell.length_c   1.000
_cell.angle_alpha   90.00
_cell.angle_beta   90.00
_cell.angle_gamma   90.00
#
_symmetry.space_group_name_H-M   'P 1'
#
loop_
_entity.id
_entity.type
_entity.pdbx_description
1 polymer ?
#
loop_
_entity_poly.entity_id
_entity_poly.type
_entity_poly.pdbx_seq_one_letter_code
_entity_poly.pdbx_strand_id
1 'polypeptide(L)'
;DLQFFGWGFQYRNQRAHIDISRFADRTDANGLCTPRLNQQQLQLQWLITAKSPDGRTAFSGFSNLWVAQDIDYLAWGPVKVYAITDRPVYRPGHNVNYSLWIRRPQFTGDQNEWDDQPVWVQIRNPRGEVVSEQQQQTDGRGTVAGLYQLPADALLGDWSVVVSGNTKTVRQIQENGQIREITETVRQELGGGSFAVEEYRKPEFEVTVQAPEKPVRLGEKFTITVHADYYFGAPVAGARLHYRVERKKKQERWFPAARWDWLYAQGYWWYTSDYSWYPGFQNWGCLPPIRPWWNWNPDPPEIVSEGDALLNADGTFRLEIDSAMALASHGDSDHIYEITAEVVDQSRRKVSGTGSVIAARNPFQVFAWMNRGHYQTGAAAELHFQARTPDGQPVAGTAHLRLLSVSWDQNQQPVEQEVQSWQATTAADGSGSLRLKLPQSGQFRASVMITDAAGRQQEGAVVFFVRGPAEDGRNYRFSNLELTTDQQEYAVGDTVRLQVSTEQADSTVLLFIRAKDGNCPAPQILKLQGKSTVVEVPIAAADQPNFHIEALTISAGKVYSE
;
A
#
# COMPACT_ATOMS: atom_id res chain seq x y z
N ASP A 1 32.70 -16.97 17.10
CA ASP A 1 31.81 -17.65 18.04
C ASP A 1 30.52 -16.84 18.14
N LEU A 2 29.37 -17.52 18.07
CA LEU A 2 28.04 -16.95 18.20
C LEU A 2 27.36 -17.46 19.47
N GLN A 3 26.61 -16.59 20.14
CA GLN A 3 25.72 -16.97 21.23
C GLN A 3 24.31 -16.46 20.94
N PHE A 4 23.35 -17.34 21.11
CA PHE A 4 21.93 -17.09 20.85
C PHE A 4 21.17 -17.11 22.18
N PHE A 5 20.43 -16.05 22.47
CA PHE A 5 19.56 -15.91 23.65
C PHE A 5 18.16 -15.61 23.16
N GLY A 6 17.29 -16.61 23.24
CA GLY A 6 15.88 -16.48 22.86
C GLY A 6 15.00 -16.36 24.09
N TRP A 7 13.98 -15.52 24.04
CA TRP A 7 12.96 -15.40 25.07
C TRP A 7 11.62 -15.03 24.47
N GLY A 8 10.54 -15.45 25.13
CA GLY A 8 9.18 -15.13 24.71
C GLY A 8 8.17 -15.45 25.79
N PHE A 9 6.95 -14.91 25.63
CA PHE A 9 5.84 -15.20 26.51
C PHE A 9 4.95 -16.25 25.89
N GLN A 10 4.62 -17.31 26.66
CA GLN A 10 3.57 -18.26 26.32
C GLN A 10 2.48 -18.23 27.38
N TYR A 11 1.24 -18.27 26.94
CA TYR A 11 0.10 -18.37 27.84
C TYR A 11 -0.31 -19.83 27.98
N ARG A 12 -0.12 -20.37 29.21
CA ARG A 12 -0.62 -21.71 29.57
C ARG A 12 -1.61 -21.57 30.72
N ASN A 13 -2.82 -22.07 30.55
CA ASN A 13 -3.91 -21.97 31.55
C ASN A 13 -4.13 -20.51 32.02
N GLN A 14 -4.19 -19.57 31.10
CA GLN A 14 -4.37 -18.12 31.37
C GLN A 14 -3.23 -17.46 32.17
N ARG A 15 -2.11 -18.14 32.38
CA ARG A 15 -0.91 -17.57 33.03
C ARG A 15 0.20 -17.39 32.01
N ALA A 16 0.85 -16.24 32.09
CA ALA A 16 2.04 -15.97 31.28
C ALA A 16 3.24 -16.75 31.83
N HIS A 17 3.90 -17.49 30.97
CA HIS A 17 5.20 -18.15 31.25
C HIS A 17 6.25 -17.56 30.33
N ILE A 18 7.45 -17.38 30.82
CA ILE A 18 8.59 -16.96 30.01
C ILE A 18 9.34 -18.21 29.56
N ASP A 19 9.35 -18.45 28.25
CA ASP A 19 10.17 -19.49 27.64
C ASP A 19 11.53 -18.87 27.28
N ILE A 20 12.60 -19.57 27.62
CA ILE A 20 13.99 -19.16 27.37
C ILE A 20 14.70 -20.27 26.59
N SER A 21 15.40 -19.88 25.54
CA SER A 21 16.30 -20.79 24.79
C SER A 21 17.70 -20.18 24.69
N ARG A 22 18.73 -20.99 24.91
CA ARG A 22 20.12 -20.57 24.80
C ARG A 22 20.94 -21.65 24.10
N PHE A 23 21.76 -21.25 23.14
CA PHE A 23 22.73 -22.12 22.52
C PHE A 23 23.88 -21.28 21.94
N ALA A 24 24.98 -21.97 21.60
CA ALA A 24 26.13 -21.36 20.96
C ALA A 24 26.41 -22.09 19.65
N ASP A 25 26.96 -21.38 18.68
CA ASP A 25 27.36 -21.92 17.40
C ASP A 25 28.58 -21.15 16.85
N ARG A 26 29.07 -21.53 15.70
CA ARG A 26 30.15 -20.86 15.00
C ARG A 26 29.79 -20.60 13.56
N THR A 27 30.31 -19.51 13.03
CA THR A 27 30.25 -19.25 11.60
C THR A 27 31.17 -20.17 10.84
N ASP A 28 30.79 -20.51 9.61
CA ASP A 28 31.65 -21.17 8.64
C ASP A 28 32.78 -20.24 8.13
N ALA A 29 33.55 -20.69 7.15
CA ALA A 29 34.64 -19.93 6.54
C ALA A 29 34.17 -18.66 5.82
N ASN A 30 32.88 -18.60 5.44
CA ASN A 30 32.23 -17.45 4.79
C ASN A 30 31.59 -16.47 5.78
N GLY A 31 31.68 -16.76 7.08
CA GLY A 31 31.06 -15.97 8.13
C GLY A 31 29.57 -16.26 8.33
N LEU A 32 29.04 -17.36 7.79
CA LEU A 32 27.64 -17.77 7.89
C LEU A 32 27.43 -18.80 8.99
N CYS A 33 26.27 -18.71 9.64
CA CYS A 33 25.76 -19.71 10.58
C CYS A 33 24.28 -19.92 10.32
N THR A 34 23.86 -21.17 10.14
CA THR A 34 22.46 -21.54 9.92
C THR A 34 21.99 -22.44 11.06
N PRO A 35 21.52 -21.86 12.19
CA PRO A 35 21.05 -22.66 13.32
C PRO A 35 19.76 -23.39 12.96
N ARG A 36 19.64 -24.65 13.43
CA ARG A 36 18.40 -25.41 13.30
C ARG A 36 17.50 -25.09 14.49
N LEU A 37 16.46 -24.29 14.25
CA LEU A 37 15.47 -23.91 15.25
C LEU A 37 14.19 -24.73 15.07
N ASN A 38 13.57 -25.12 16.18
CA ASN A 38 12.24 -25.74 16.17
C ASN A 38 11.14 -24.64 16.15
N GLN A 39 9.90 -25.03 15.90
CA GLN A 39 8.77 -24.08 15.80
C GLN A 39 8.56 -23.21 17.05
N GLN A 40 8.82 -23.74 18.25
CA GLN A 40 8.70 -22.95 19.48
C GLN A 40 9.81 -21.91 19.56
N GLN A 41 11.02 -22.25 19.15
CA GLN A 41 12.15 -21.34 19.12
C GLN A 41 11.98 -20.23 18.06
N LEU A 42 11.26 -20.48 16.97
CA LEU A 42 10.96 -19.48 15.93
C LEU A 42 10.02 -18.36 16.44
N GLN A 43 9.26 -18.60 17.51
CA GLN A 43 8.38 -17.60 18.12
C GLN A 43 9.07 -16.73 19.18
N LEU A 44 10.33 -17.02 19.50
CA LEU A 44 11.09 -16.25 20.50
C LEU A 44 11.69 -14.99 19.89
N GLN A 45 11.86 -13.98 20.70
CA GLN A 45 12.73 -12.83 20.39
C GLN A 45 14.18 -13.21 20.67
N TRP A 46 15.07 -12.88 19.76
CA TRP A 46 16.46 -13.30 19.85
C TRP A 46 17.41 -12.13 20.05
N LEU A 47 18.31 -12.28 21.02
CA LEU A 47 19.56 -11.55 21.10
C LEU A 47 20.66 -12.48 20.60
N ILE A 48 21.37 -12.08 19.56
CA ILE A 48 22.49 -12.83 18.99
C ILE A 48 23.74 -12.01 19.21
N THR A 49 24.76 -12.61 19.83
CA THR A 49 26.07 -11.98 19.96
C THR A 49 27.10 -12.74 19.16
N ALA A 50 27.99 -12.02 18.50
CA ALA A 50 29.11 -12.57 17.75
C ALA A 50 30.43 -12.05 18.32
N LYS A 51 31.39 -12.94 18.56
CA LYS A 51 32.73 -12.57 19.02
C LYS A 51 33.77 -13.13 18.04
N SER A 52 34.56 -12.24 17.48
CA SER A 52 35.65 -12.60 16.58
C SER A 52 36.89 -13.10 17.35
N PRO A 53 37.85 -13.82 16.73
CA PRO A 53 39.08 -14.30 17.38
C PRO A 53 39.92 -13.17 17.97
N ASP A 54 39.89 -11.99 17.37
CA ASP A 54 40.62 -10.79 17.85
C ASP A 54 39.87 -10.01 18.93
N GLY A 55 38.76 -10.58 19.47
CA GLY A 55 38.02 -10.04 20.61
C GLY A 55 36.96 -8.99 20.31
N ARG A 56 36.78 -8.61 19.03
CA ARG A 56 35.69 -7.71 18.65
C ARG A 56 34.33 -8.38 18.84
N THR A 57 33.37 -7.64 19.34
CA THR A 57 32.03 -8.14 19.61
C THR A 57 31.01 -7.33 18.82
N ALA A 58 30.06 -8.03 18.19
CA ALA A 58 28.89 -7.47 17.58
C ALA A 58 27.64 -8.14 18.16
N PHE A 59 26.50 -7.46 18.12
CA PHE A 59 25.23 -8.06 18.52
C PHE A 59 24.09 -7.59 17.63
N SER A 60 23.10 -8.48 17.47
CA SER A 60 21.79 -8.13 16.93
C SER A 60 20.76 -8.44 18.02
N GLY A 61 19.99 -7.44 18.43
CA GLY A 61 19.19 -7.55 19.63
C GLY A 61 17.70 -7.53 19.39
N PHE A 62 17.00 -8.44 20.08
CA PHE A 62 15.55 -8.48 20.26
C PHE A 62 14.72 -8.37 18.95
N SER A 63 15.30 -8.86 17.87
CA SER A 63 14.58 -9.00 16.61
C SER A 63 13.71 -10.25 16.67
N ASN A 64 12.45 -10.10 16.32
CA ASN A 64 11.68 -11.25 15.91
C ASN A 64 12.35 -11.81 14.66
N LEU A 65 12.65 -13.09 14.66
CA LEU A 65 12.94 -13.79 13.42
C LEU A 65 11.60 -13.84 12.67
N TRP A 66 11.37 -12.88 11.81
CA TRP A 66 10.36 -13.01 10.80
C TRP A 66 10.85 -14.08 9.83
N VAL A 67 10.57 -15.31 10.18
CA VAL A 67 10.49 -16.32 9.15
C VAL A 67 9.30 -15.87 8.31
N ALA A 68 9.54 -15.52 7.07
CA ALA A 68 8.47 -15.31 6.14
C ALA A 68 7.66 -16.61 6.08
N GLN A 69 6.68 -16.71 6.97
CA GLN A 69 5.62 -17.66 6.83
C GLN A 69 4.87 -17.23 5.59
N ASP A 70 5.11 -17.95 4.49
CA ASP A 70 4.36 -17.82 3.27
C ASP A 70 4.01 -16.37 2.89
N ILE A 71 4.91 -15.70 2.18
CA ILE A 71 4.54 -14.47 1.45
C ILE A 71 3.37 -14.77 0.51
N ASP A 72 3.25 -15.99 0.01
CA ASP A 72 2.05 -16.51 -0.65
C ASP A 72 0.79 -16.36 0.22
N TYR A 73 0.88 -16.52 1.53
CA TYR A 73 -0.26 -16.32 2.43
C TYR A 73 -0.69 -14.85 2.53
N LEU A 74 0.25 -13.91 2.57
CA LEU A 74 -0.05 -12.48 2.68
C LEU A 74 -0.50 -11.87 1.35
N ALA A 75 0.10 -12.28 0.23
CA ALA A 75 -0.22 -11.76 -1.09
C ALA A 75 -1.43 -12.45 -1.73
N TRP A 76 -1.58 -13.77 -1.53
CA TRP A 76 -2.50 -14.59 -2.30
C TRP A 76 -3.51 -15.35 -1.46
N GLY A 77 -3.19 -15.65 -0.19
CA GLY A 77 -3.93 -16.59 0.64
C GLY A 77 -4.00 -17.98 -0.01
N PRO A 78 -4.18 -19.05 0.76
CA PRO A 78 -4.23 -20.41 0.20
C PRO A 78 -5.44 -20.60 -0.74
N VAL A 79 -6.53 -19.87 -0.50
CA VAL A 79 -7.75 -19.91 -1.32
C VAL A 79 -8.37 -18.51 -1.35
N LYS A 80 -8.90 -18.11 -2.50
CA LYS A 80 -9.69 -16.90 -2.68
C LYS A 80 -11.13 -17.28 -2.99
N VAL A 81 -12.06 -16.61 -2.32
CA VAL A 81 -13.48 -16.72 -2.60
C VAL A 81 -13.99 -15.36 -3.08
N TYR A 82 -14.49 -15.34 -4.29
CA TYR A 82 -15.25 -14.21 -4.81
C TYR A 82 -16.73 -14.52 -4.65
N ALA A 83 -17.43 -13.66 -3.93
CA ALA A 83 -18.85 -13.82 -3.63
C ALA A 83 -19.65 -12.66 -4.21
N ILE A 84 -20.78 -12.99 -4.82
CA ILE A 84 -21.71 -11.98 -5.35
C ILE A 84 -23.14 -12.40 -5.01
N THR A 85 -23.96 -11.42 -4.74
CA THR A 85 -25.41 -11.56 -4.60
C THR A 85 -26.11 -10.77 -5.71
N ASP A 86 -27.34 -11.15 -6.05
CA ASP A 86 -28.11 -10.45 -7.09
C ASP A 86 -28.45 -8.99 -6.70
N ARG A 87 -28.35 -8.65 -5.42
CA ARG A 87 -28.52 -7.29 -4.88
C ARG A 87 -27.59 -7.07 -3.69
N PRO A 88 -27.12 -5.85 -3.47
CA PRO A 88 -26.34 -5.52 -2.28
C PRO A 88 -27.23 -5.36 -1.02
N VAL A 89 -28.54 -5.06 -1.19
CA VAL A 89 -29.48 -4.78 -0.10
C VAL A 89 -30.80 -5.52 -0.33
N TYR A 90 -31.33 -6.15 0.71
CA TYR A 90 -32.56 -6.89 0.71
C TYR A 90 -33.51 -6.40 1.80
N ARG A 91 -34.78 -6.74 1.68
CA ARG A 91 -35.78 -6.62 2.76
C ARG A 91 -36.02 -7.97 3.44
N PRO A 92 -36.45 -8.00 4.69
CA PRO A 92 -37.01 -9.22 5.29
C PRO A 92 -38.02 -9.88 4.34
N GLY A 93 -37.98 -11.21 4.26
CA GLY A 93 -38.83 -11.99 3.35
C GLY A 93 -38.34 -12.09 1.90
N HIS A 94 -37.31 -11.35 1.47
CA HIS A 94 -36.77 -11.46 0.11
C HIS A 94 -35.93 -12.74 -0.06
N ASN A 95 -35.82 -13.16 -1.31
CA ASN A 95 -34.89 -14.19 -1.74
C ASN A 95 -33.54 -13.55 -2.03
N VAL A 96 -32.48 -14.16 -1.49
CA VAL A 96 -31.07 -13.82 -1.76
C VAL A 96 -30.51 -14.88 -2.68
N ASN A 97 -30.25 -14.50 -3.93
CA ASN A 97 -29.50 -15.36 -4.85
C ASN A 97 -28.01 -15.05 -4.69
N TYR A 98 -27.19 -16.07 -4.56
CA TYR A 98 -25.75 -15.93 -4.39
C TYR A 98 -24.98 -16.83 -5.35
N SER A 99 -23.77 -16.41 -5.71
CA SER A 99 -22.78 -17.21 -6.40
C SER A 99 -21.42 -16.99 -5.76
N LEU A 100 -20.66 -18.08 -5.59
CA LEU A 100 -19.35 -18.11 -4.97
C LEU A 100 -18.37 -18.80 -5.91
N TRP A 101 -17.25 -18.17 -6.22
CA TRP A 101 -16.14 -18.74 -6.98
C TRP A 101 -14.99 -19.00 -6.03
N ILE A 102 -14.58 -20.25 -5.91
CA ILE A 102 -13.55 -20.72 -4.98
C ILE A 102 -12.34 -21.10 -5.81
N ARG A 103 -11.23 -20.41 -5.62
CA ARG A 103 -10.02 -20.67 -6.38
C ARG A 103 -8.77 -20.53 -5.53
N ARG A 104 -7.82 -21.42 -5.78
CA ARG A 104 -6.45 -21.17 -5.41
C ARG A 104 -5.78 -20.43 -6.58
N PRO A 105 -5.21 -19.24 -6.38
CA PRO A 105 -4.47 -18.56 -7.44
C PRO A 105 -3.33 -19.44 -7.93
N GLN A 106 -3.38 -19.85 -9.17
CA GLN A 106 -2.32 -20.57 -9.86
C GLN A 106 -2.06 -19.89 -11.20
N PHE A 107 -0.78 -19.61 -11.50
CA PHE A 107 -0.39 -18.92 -12.72
C PHE A 107 0.16 -19.86 -13.79
N THR A 108 0.39 -21.12 -13.44
CA THR A 108 1.05 -22.12 -14.29
C THR A 108 0.13 -23.23 -14.78
N GLY A 109 -1.16 -23.18 -14.46
CA GLY A 109 -2.12 -24.21 -14.88
C GLY A 109 -3.57 -23.77 -14.70
N ASP A 110 -4.47 -24.43 -15.44
CA ASP A 110 -5.91 -24.16 -15.40
C ASP A 110 -6.66 -25.01 -14.34
N GLN A 111 -5.98 -25.96 -13.74
CA GLN A 111 -6.61 -26.86 -12.76
C GLN A 111 -6.76 -26.15 -11.40
N ASN A 112 -7.96 -26.23 -10.84
CA ASN A 112 -8.29 -25.69 -9.54
C ASN A 112 -8.68 -26.85 -8.60
N GLU A 113 -8.06 -26.92 -7.43
CA GLU A 113 -8.33 -27.99 -6.46
C GLU A 113 -9.78 -28.01 -5.94
N TRP A 114 -10.53 -26.95 -6.20
CA TRP A 114 -11.92 -26.79 -5.80
C TRP A 114 -12.91 -27.10 -6.93
N ASP A 115 -12.46 -27.61 -8.07
CA ASP A 115 -13.33 -28.09 -9.14
C ASP A 115 -13.96 -29.42 -8.72
N ASP A 116 -15.28 -29.53 -8.86
CA ASP A 116 -16.07 -30.72 -8.50
C ASP A 116 -15.87 -31.19 -7.05
N GLN A 117 -15.72 -30.26 -6.10
CA GLN A 117 -15.50 -30.58 -4.67
C GLN A 117 -16.75 -30.32 -3.82
N PRO A 118 -16.96 -31.14 -2.75
CA PRO A 118 -17.98 -30.85 -1.75
C PRO A 118 -17.59 -29.67 -0.88
N VAL A 119 -18.51 -28.71 -0.73
CA VAL A 119 -18.36 -27.52 0.10
C VAL A 119 -19.61 -27.30 0.94
N TRP A 120 -19.48 -26.53 2.02
CA TRP A 120 -20.60 -26.16 2.89
C TRP A 120 -20.80 -24.65 2.79
N VAL A 121 -21.98 -24.25 2.35
CA VAL A 121 -22.37 -22.84 2.29
C VAL A 121 -23.20 -22.52 3.52
N GLN A 122 -22.76 -21.52 4.28
CA GLN A 122 -23.43 -21.00 5.47
C GLN A 122 -23.97 -19.61 5.21
N ILE A 123 -25.18 -19.35 5.70
CA ILE A 123 -25.74 -18.01 5.83
C ILE A 123 -25.67 -17.64 7.30
N ARG A 124 -25.08 -16.45 7.59
CA ARG A 124 -24.95 -15.94 8.95
C ARG A 124 -25.71 -14.62 9.08
N ASN A 125 -26.42 -14.47 10.18
CA ASN A 125 -27.13 -13.23 10.50
C ASN A 125 -26.16 -12.15 11.06
N PRO A 126 -26.62 -10.89 11.31
CA PRO A 126 -25.79 -9.82 11.83
C PRO A 126 -25.15 -10.08 13.21
N ARG A 127 -25.60 -11.11 13.94
CA ARG A 127 -24.99 -11.54 15.21
C ARG A 127 -23.88 -12.58 15.00
N GLY A 128 -23.63 -12.98 13.75
CA GLY A 128 -22.67 -14.05 13.43
C GLY A 128 -23.22 -15.47 13.61
N GLU A 129 -24.51 -15.63 13.90
CA GLU A 129 -25.13 -16.93 14.08
C GLU A 129 -25.40 -17.58 12.73
N VAL A 130 -25.07 -18.86 12.58
CA VAL A 130 -25.37 -19.65 11.38
C VAL A 130 -26.86 -19.98 11.37
N VAL A 131 -27.60 -19.38 10.44
CA VAL A 131 -29.06 -19.59 10.28
C VAL A 131 -29.41 -20.60 9.18
N SER A 132 -28.46 -20.89 8.30
CA SER A 132 -28.59 -21.96 7.28
C SER A 132 -27.20 -22.51 6.97
N GLU A 133 -27.14 -23.84 6.82
CA GLU A 133 -25.94 -24.51 6.31
C GLU A 133 -26.39 -25.60 5.33
N GLN A 134 -25.80 -25.62 4.15
CA GLN A 134 -26.07 -26.58 3.10
C GLN A 134 -24.77 -27.12 2.51
N GLN A 135 -24.69 -28.44 2.39
CA GLN A 135 -23.63 -29.06 1.61
C GLN A 135 -24.00 -28.99 0.12
N GLN A 136 -23.08 -28.52 -0.69
CA GLN A 136 -23.23 -28.38 -2.13
C GLN A 136 -21.99 -28.92 -2.84
N GLN A 137 -22.09 -29.16 -4.13
CA GLN A 137 -20.99 -29.56 -5.00
C GLN A 137 -20.63 -28.35 -5.87
N THR A 138 -19.34 -27.99 -5.93
CA THR A 138 -18.87 -27.02 -6.91
C THR A 138 -18.92 -27.59 -8.30
N ASP A 139 -19.05 -26.75 -9.31
CA ASP A 139 -18.92 -27.15 -10.72
C ASP A 139 -17.44 -27.33 -11.13
N GLY A 140 -17.20 -27.74 -12.37
CA GLY A 140 -15.85 -27.89 -12.95
C GLY A 140 -15.07 -26.56 -13.10
N ARG A 141 -15.52 -25.50 -12.46
CA ARG A 141 -14.85 -24.21 -12.37
C ARG A 141 -14.77 -23.68 -10.93
N GLY A 142 -14.98 -24.56 -9.95
CA GLY A 142 -14.97 -24.21 -8.53
C GLY A 142 -16.08 -23.25 -8.12
N THR A 143 -17.23 -23.26 -8.85
CA THR A 143 -18.35 -22.36 -8.59
C THR A 143 -19.47 -23.09 -7.86
N VAL A 144 -20.10 -22.41 -6.90
CA VAL A 144 -21.34 -22.85 -6.26
C VAL A 144 -22.33 -21.67 -6.24
N ALA A 145 -23.60 -21.97 -6.54
CA ALA A 145 -24.67 -20.98 -6.53
C ALA A 145 -25.88 -21.52 -5.77
N GLY A 146 -26.62 -20.62 -5.16
CA GLY A 146 -27.79 -21.00 -4.39
C GLY A 146 -28.74 -19.85 -4.13
N LEU A 147 -29.82 -20.20 -3.42
CA LEU A 147 -30.86 -19.27 -3.03
C LEU A 147 -31.15 -19.47 -1.52
N TYR A 148 -31.26 -18.37 -0.81
CA TYR A 148 -31.70 -18.33 0.57
C TYR A 148 -32.89 -17.39 0.72
N GLN A 149 -33.98 -17.84 1.27
CA GLN A 149 -35.14 -17.03 1.59
C GLN A 149 -34.97 -16.43 3.00
N LEU A 150 -34.88 -15.12 3.07
CA LEU A 150 -34.85 -14.39 4.33
C LEU A 150 -36.19 -14.57 5.07
N PRO A 151 -36.18 -14.81 6.38
CA PRO A 151 -37.39 -14.77 7.21
C PRO A 151 -38.08 -13.43 7.12
N ALA A 152 -39.41 -13.39 7.33
CA ALA A 152 -40.18 -12.15 7.36
C ALA A 152 -39.78 -11.23 8.52
N ASP A 153 -39.21 -11.79 9.57
CA ASP A 153 -38.67 -11.13 10.76
C ASP A 153 -37.14 -11.12 10.80
N ALA A 154 -36.50 -11.24 9.63
CA ALA A 154 -35.03 -11.22 9.52
C ALA A 154 -34.44 -10.00 10.23
N LEU A 155 -33.37 -10.21 11.00
CA LEU A 155 -32.63 -9.14 11.66
C LEU A 155 -32.10 -8.14 10.63
N LEU A 156 -32.24 -6.86 10.91
CA LEU A 156 -31.65 -5.81 10.08
C LEU A 156 -30.14 -5.72 10.36
N GLY A 157 -29.37 -5.41 9.31
CA GLY A 157 -27.92 -5.28 9.36
C GLY A 157 -27.21 -6.14 8.33
N ASP A 158 -25.91 -6.30 8.52
CA ASP A 158 -25.03 -7.04 7.60
C ASP A 158 -25.13 -8.55 7.82
N TRP A 159 -25.56 -9.25 6.80
CA TRP A 159 -25.57 -10.69 6.70
C TRP A 159 -24.38 -11.17 5.88
N SER A 160 -23.98 -12.42 6.05
CA SER A 160 -22.90 -13.00 5.25
C SER A 160 -23.26 -14.36 4.68
N VAL A 161 -22.73 -14.62 3.48
CA VAL A 161 -22.67 -15.93 2.85
C VAL A 161 -21.23 -16.40 2.89
N VAL A 162 -20.98 -17.53 3.52
CA VAL A 162 -19.64 -18.06 3.79
C VAL A 162 -19.54 -19.48 3.27
N VAL A 163 -18.42 -19.83 2.67
CA VAL A 163 -18.15 -21.20 2.21
C VAL A 163 -17.00 -21.82 2.99
N SER A 164 -17.18 -23.08 3.37
CA SER A 164 -16.17 -23.91 4.02
C SER A 164 -15.91 -25.16 3.17
N GLY A 165 -14.69 -25.64 3.21
CA GLY A 165 -14.27 -26.85 2.49
C GLY A 165 -13.28 -27.68 3.29
N ASN A 166 -13.04 -28.90 2.84
CA ASN A 166 -12.06 -29.78 3.44
C ASN A 166 -10.66 -29.44 2.94
N THR A 167 -9.78 -29.04 3.85
CA THR A 167 -8.37 -28.75 3.56
C THR A 167 -7.46 -29.76 4.24
N LYS A 168 -6.34 -30.07 3.62
CA LYS A 168 -5.30 -30.92 4.23
C LYS A 168 -4.37 -30.05 5.05
N THR A 169 -4.30 -30.30 6.35
CA THR A 169 -3.40 -29.61 7.27
C THR A 169 -2.35 -30.60 7.77
N VAL A 170 -1.08 -30.22 7.66
CA VAL A 170 0.03 -31.01 8.22
C VAL A 170 0.22 -30.59 9.68
N ARG A 171 0.05 -31.52 10.59
CA ARG A 171 0.29 -31.32 12.02
C ARG A 171 1.47 -32.14 12.48
N GLN A 172 2.42 -31.50 13.14
CA GLN A 172 3.54 -32.22 13.77
C GLN A 172 3.13 -32.68 15.17
N ILE A 173 3.25 -33.98 15.42
CA ILE A 173 3.07 -34.57 16.75
C ILE A 173 4.38 -35.14 17.24
N GLN A 174 4.62 -34.98 18.54
CA GLN A 174 5.76 -35.58 19.19
C GLN A 174 5.32 -36.88 19.86
N GLU A 175 5.77 -38.01 19.33
CA GLU A 175 5.49 -39.34 19.88
C GLU A 175 6.84 -40.03 20.16
N ASN A 176 7.04 -40.46 21.40
CA ASN A 176 8.27 -41.13 21.88
C ASN A 176 9.58 -40.33 21.60
N GLY A 177 9.51 -38.98 21.68
CA GLY A 177 10.67 -38.12 21.43
C GLY A 177 11.02 -37.89 19.96
N GLN A 178 10.25 -38.46 19.03
CA GLN A 178 10.38 -38.23 17.59
C GLN A 178 9.22 -37.35 17.10
N ILE A 179 9.53 -36.39 16.20
CA ILE A 179 8.53 -35.56 15.52
C ILE A 179 8.02 -36.34 14.32
N ARG A 180 6.71 -36.58 14.31
CA ARG A 180 6.00 -37.21 13.19
C ARG A 180 5.01 -36.24 12.60
N GLU A 181 5.02 -36.13 11.28
CA GLU A 181 4.01 -35.34 10.55
C GLU A 181 2.79 -36.18 10.27
N ILE A 182 1.63 -35.67 10.66
CA ILE A 182 0.34 -36.28 10.35
C ILE A 182 -0.41 -35.30 9.45
N THR A 183 -0.92 -35.79 8.34
CA THR A 183 -1.82 -35.02 7.48
C THR A 183 -3.25 -35.29 7.92
N GLU A 184 -3.93 -34.28 8.43
CA GLU A 184 -5.34 -34.33 8.81
C GLU A 184 -6.19 -33.57 7.80
N THR A 185 -7.37 -34.08 7.48
CA THR A 185 -8.37 -33.35 6.71
C THR A 185 -9.26 -32.60 7.68
N VAL A 186 -9.23 -31.25 7.60
CA VAL A 186 -10.00 -30.37 8.48
C VAL A 186 -10.93 -29.52 7.64
N ARG A 187 -12.17 -29.39 8.07
CA ARG A 187 -13.10 -28.43 7.48
C ARG A 187 -12.69 -27.02 7.91
N GLN A 188 -12.37 -26.18 6.95
CA GLN A 188 -11.91 -24.81 7.15
C GLN A 188 -12.79 -23.83 6.37
N GLU A 189 -13.02 -22.66 6.95
CA GLU A 189 -13.64 -21.55 6.24
C GLU A 189 -12.68 -21.03 5.15
N LEU A 190 -13.18 -20.94 3.92
CA LEU A 190 -12.43 -20.54 2.74
C LEU A 190 -12.61 -19.05 2.43
N GLY A 191 -13.76 -18.50 2.76
CA GLY A 191 -14.13 -17.11 2.54
C GLY A 191 -15.62 -16.93 2.26
N GLY A 192 -16.00 -15.73 1.80
CA GLY A 192 -17.41 -15.43 1.51
C GLY A 192 -17.62 -13.98 1.13
N GLY A 193 -18.86 -13.51 1.26
CA GLY A 193 -19.26 -12.13 1.03
C GLY A 193 -20.37 -11.69 1.96
N SER A 194 -20.71 -10.42 1.94
CA SER A 194 -21.77 -9.82 2.75
C SER A 194 -22.86 -9.18 1.89
N PHE A 195 -24.05 -9.07 2.46
CA PHE A 195 -25.16 -8.31 1.93
C PHE A 195 -25.93 -7.68 3.08
N ALA A 196 -26.57 -6.52 2.84
CA ALA A 196 -27.34 -5.85 3.87
C ALA A 196 -28.82 -6.28 3.84
N VAL A 197 -29.44 -6.38 5.02
CA VAL A 197 -30.90 -6.50 5.17
C VAL A 197 -31.41 -5.28 5.88
N GLU A 198 -32.26 -4.49 5.20
CA GLU A 198 -32.73 -3.19 5.66
C GLU A 198 -34.24 -3.04 5.45
N GLU A 199 -34.89 -2.35 6.37
CA GLU A 199 -36.29 -1.91 6.18
C GLU A 199 -36.26 -0.50 5.56
N TYR A 200 -36.21 -0.45 4.25
CA TYR A 200 -36.12 0.77 3.50
C TYR A 200 -37.47 1.53 3.50
N ARG A 201 -37.53 2.62 4.25
CA ARG A 201 -38.56 3.65 4.07
C ARG A 201 -38.01 4.72 3.14
N LYS A 202 -38.67 4.98 2.02
CA LYS A 202 -38.28 6.11 1.16
C LYS A 202 -38.27 7.39 2.00
N PRO A 203 -37.14 8.11 2.05
CA PRO A 203 -37.15 9.43 2.66
C PRO A 203 -38.14 10.33 1.87
N GLU A 204 -38.78 11.25 2.53
CA GLU A 204 -39.74 12.18 1.88
C GLU A 204 -39.06 13.46 1.40
N PHE A 205 -37.85 13.70 1.89
CA PHE A 205 -36.99 14.82 1.49
C PHE A 205 -35.54 14.35 1.33
N GLU A 206 -34.79 15.15 0.64
CA GLU A 206 -33.34 14.96 0.49
C GLU A 206 -32.57 16.10 1.15
N VAL A 207 -31.33 15.81 1.56
CA VAL A 207 -30.39 16.78 2.09
C VAL A 207 -29.15 16.76 1.22
N THR A 208 -28.83 17.89 0.61
CA THR A 208 -27.61 18.05 -0.20
C THR A 208 -26.69 19.07 0.44
N VAL A 209 -25.40 18.81 0.40
CA VAL A 209 -24.36 19.73 0.86
C VAL A 209 -23.63 20.25 -0.37
N GLN A 210 -23.96 21.48 -0.77
CA GLN A 210 -23.26 22.15 -1.86
C GLN A 210 -21.98 22.76 -1.32
N ALA A 211 -20.87 22.31 -1.85
CA ALA A 211 -19.53 22.74 -1.51
C ALA A 211 -18.79 23.18 -2.80
N PRO A 212 -17.70 23.93 -2.71
CA PRO A 212 -16.89 24.25 -3.87
C PRO A 212 -16.48 22.98 -4.64
N GLU A 213 -16.84 22.90 -5.91
CA GLU A 213 -16.50 21.75 -6.78
C GLU A 213 -14.99 21.65 -7.05
N LYS A 214 -14.31 22.80 -7.10
CA LYS A 214 -12.86 22.87 -7.34
C LYS A 214 -12.12 23.00 -6.01
N PRO A 215 -10.90 22.47 -5.91
CA PRO A 215 -10.06 22.67 -4.75
C PRO A 215 -9.89 24.14 -4.42
N VAL A 216 -10.04 24.47 -3.14
CA VAL A 216 -9.77 25.80 -2.61
C VAL A 216 -8.31 25.91 -2.18
N ARG A 217 -7.77 27.12 -2.10
CA ARG A 217 -6.41 27.31 -1.59
C ARG A 217 -6.41 27.16 -0.07
N LEU A 218 -5.47 26.38 0.43
CA LEU A 218 -5.25 26.24 1.87
C LEU A 218 -4.91 27.61 2.50
N GLY A 219 -5.62 27.97 3.56
CA GLY A 219 -5.56 29.27 4.21
C GLY A 219 -6.68 30.23 3.81
N GLU A 220 -7.44 29.92 2.76
CA GLU A 220 -8.60 30.72 2.36
C GLU A 220 -9.88 30.26 3.05
N LYS A 221 -10.85 31.15 3.13
CA LYS A 221 -12.19 30.86 3.57
C LYS A 221 -13.02 30.33 2.41
N PHE A 222 -13.90 29.38 2.69
CA PHE A 222 -14.87 28.87 1.73
C PHE A 222 -16.24 28.69 2.37
N THR A 223 -17.28 28.74 1.56
CA THR A 223 -18.66 28.62 2.00
C THR A 223 -19.24 27.30 1.52
N ILE A 224 -19.96 26.63 2.39
CA ILE A 224 -20.83 25.50 2.06
C ILE A 224 -22.28 25.92 2.25
N THR A 225 -23.19 25.31 1.49
CA THR A 225 -24.63 25.51 1.64
C THR A 225 -25.32 24.16 1.78
N VAL A 226 -26.02 23.96 2.88
CA VAL A 226 -26.90 22.81 3.08
C VAL A 226 -28.24 23.15 2.48
N HIS A 227 -28.81 22.27 1.65
CA HIS A 227 -30.16 22.36 1.11
C HIS A 227 -30.98 21.16 1.56
N ALA A 228 -32.22 21.36 1.95
CA ALA A 228 -33.14 20.29 2.23
C ALA A 228 -34.49 20.58 1.52
N ASP A 229 -34.85 19.66 0.63
CA ASP A 229 -36.07 19.79 -0.20
C ASP A 229 -36.88 18.50 -0.17
N TYR A 230 -38.18 18.63 -0.01
CA TYR A 230 -39.12 17.52 -0.20
C TYR A 230 -39.11 17.07 -1.67
N TYR A 231 -39.28 15.78 -1.93
CA TYR A 231 -39.31 15.25 -3.31
C TYR A 231 -40.46 15.80 -4.17
N PHE A 232 -41.43 16.44 -3.57
CA PHE A 232 -42.47 17.18 -4.30
C PHE A 232 -42.11 18.65 -4.59
N GLY A 233 -40.87 19.07 -4.28
CA GLY A 233 -40.28 20.35 -4.67
C GLY A 233 -40.46 21.51 -3.69
N ALA A 234 -40.99 21.28 -2.47
CA ALA A 234 -41.06 22.32 -1.45
C ALA A 234 -39.85 22.28 -0.52
N PRO A 235 -39.34 23.44 -0.03
CA PRO A 235 -38.22 23.47 0.91
C PRO A 235 -38.62 22.92 2.30
N VAL A 236 -37.70 22.30 3.00
CA VAL A 236 -37.85 21.83 4.38
C VAL A 236 -37.56 23.01 5.32
N ALA A 237 -38.44 24.00 5.33
CA ALA A 237 -38.28 25.26 6.06
C ALA A 237 -38.28 25.05 7.59
N GLY A 238 -37.40 25.74 8.31
CA GLY A 238 -37.36 25.74 9.76
C GLY A 238 -37.03 24.41 10.42
N ALA A 239 -36.54 23.41 9.65
CA ALA A 239 -36.11 22.15 10.17
C ALA A 239 -34.85 22.31 11.04
N ARG A 240 -34.66 21.40 11.99
CA ARG A 240 -33.42 21.35 12.81
C ARG A 240 -32.31 20.75 11.99
N LEU A 241 -31.18 21.44 11.95
CA LEU A 241 -29.96 21.00 11.34
C LEU A 241 -28.92 20.77 12.44
N HIS A 242 -28.34 19.59 12.47
CA HIS A 242 -27.07 19.34 13.14
C HIS A 242 -25.99 19.18 12.08
N TYR A 243 -24.91 19.94 12.16
CA TYR A 243 -23.81 19.84 11.21
C TYR A 243 -22.49 19.55 11.90
N ARG A 244 -21.63 18.81 11.20
CA ARG A 244 -20.26 18.51 11.62
C ARG A 244 -19.33 18.66 10.44
N VAL A 245 -18.23 19.36 10.66
CA VAL A 245 -17.15 19.56 9.70
C VAL A 245 -15.89 18.91 10.26
N GLU A 246 -15.39 17.90 9.58
CA GLU A 246 -14.18 17.18 9.94
C GLU A 246 -13.09 17.44 8.90
N ARG A 247 -11.87 17.63 9.38
CA ARG A 247 -10.69 17.79 8.54
C ARG A 247 -9.77 16.59 8.69
N LYS A 248 -9.29 16.06 7.57
CA LYS A 248 -8.26 15.03 7.52
C LYS A 248 -7.16 15.40 6.52
N LYS A 249 -5.94 14.93 6.75
CA LYS A 249 -4.86 15.05 5.80
C LYS A 249 -5.18 14.26 4.54
N LYS A 250 -5.00 14.88 3.34
CA LYS A 250 -5.11 14.18 2.07
C LYS A 250 -3.84 13.38 1.85
N GLN A 251 -3.93 12.05 1.91
CA GLN A 251 -2.78 11.16 1.85
C GLN A 251 -2.67 10.39 0.54
N GLU A 252 -3.65 10.54 -0.34
CA GLU A 252 -3.63 9.89 -1.64
C GLU A 252 -2.42 10.33 -2.46
N ARG A 253 -1.69 9.36 -3.00
CA ARG A 253 -0.61 9.55 -3.95
C ARG A 253 -1.07 9.06 -5.31
N TRP A 254 -0.79 9.84 -6.33
CA TRP A 254 -1.12 9.45 -7.69
C TRP A 254 0.06 8.78 -8.36
N PHE A 255 -0.21 7.72 -9.09
CA PHE A 255 0.73 7.04 -9.98
C PHE A 255 0.08 6.84 -11.34
N PRO A 256 0.85 6.83 -12.44
CA PRO A 256 0.30 6.45 -13.74
C PRO A 256 -0.21 5.02 -13.68
N ALA A 257 -1.34 4.79 -14.33
CA ALA A 257 -1.97 3.48 -14.37
C ALA A 257 -1.03 2.42 -14.98
N ALA A 258 -0.91 1.29 -14.31
CA ALA A 258 -0.10 0.17 -14.74
C ALA A 258 -0.94 -1.11 -14.85
N ARG A 259 -0.46 -2.06 -15.63
CA ARG A 259 -1.18 -3.29 -15.99
C ARG A 259 -1.64 -4.11 -14.79
N TRP A 260 -0.86 -4.10 -13.70
CA TRP A 260 -1.06 -4.96 -12.53
C TRP A 260 -1.52 -4.20 -11.28
N ASP A 261 -2.01 -2.94 -11.43
CA ASP A 261 -2.50 -2.13 -10.31
C ASP A 261 -3.63 -2.82 -9.54
N TRP A 262 -4.47 -3.58 -10.24
CA TRP A 262 -5.56 -4.34 -9.63
C TRP A 262 -5.07 -5.45 -8.68
N LEU A 263 -3.80 -5.86 -8.80
CA LEU A 263 -3.19 -6.95 -8.07
C LEU A 263 -2.23 -6.46 -7.00
N TYR A 264 -1.35 -5.51 -7.33
CA TYR A 264 -0.26 -5.04 -6.48
C TYR A 264 -0.50 -3.65 -5.89
N ALA A 265 -1.64 -3.02 -6.18
CA ALA A 265 -1.95 -1.61 -5.93
C ALA A 265 -1.15 -0.63 -6.81
N GLN A 266 -1.63 0.62 -6.87
CA GLN A 266 -0.99 1.65 -7.67
C GLN A 266 0.42 1.97 -7.17
N GLY A 267 1.34 2.18 -8.11
CA GLY A 267 2.72 2.54 -7.80
C GLY A 267 3.62 1.37 -7.39
N TYR A 268 3.18 0.12 -7.49
CA TYR A 268 3.98 -1.08 -7.15
C TYR A 268 5.34 -1.12 -7.86
N TRP A 269 5.43 -0.53 -9.04
CA TRP A 269 6.61 -0.47 -9.89
C TRP A 269 7.46 0.80 -9.73
N TRP A 270 7.14 1.67 -8.74
CA TRP A 270 7.79 2.96 -8.62
C TRP A 270 9.25 2.82 -8.19
N TYR A 271 10.16 3.38 -8.99
CA TYR A 271 11.60 3.22 -8.80
C TYR A 271 12.23 4.21 -7.82
N THR A 272 11.53 5.29 -7.49
CA THR A 272 12.10 6.35 -6.66
C THR A 272 12.14 5.94 -5.20
N SER A 273 13.32 5.95 -4.61
CA SER A 273 13.52 5.82 -3.17
C SER A 273 13.07 7.08 -2.42
N ASP A 274 12.93 7.00 -1.10
CA ASP A 274 12.64 8.17 -0.28
C ASP A 274 13.91 9.03 -0.14
N TYR A 275 13.94 10.12 -0.89
CA TYR A 275 14.99 11.12 -0.84
C TYR A 275 14.56 12.36 -0.05
N SER A 276 13.90 12.15 1.11
CA SER A 276 13.43 13.24 2.00
C SER A 276 14.52 14.21 2.42
N TRP A 277 15.78 13.81 2.35
CA TRP A 277 16.95 14.63 2.56
C TRP A 277 17.30 15.56 1.37
N TYR A 278 16.68 15.35 0.19
CA TYR A 278 16.92 16.24 -0.97
C TYR A 278 16.01 17.48 -0.87
N PRO A 279 16.56 18.70 -0.96
CA PRO A 279 15.76 19.91 -0.86
C PRO A 279 14.63 19.95 -1.89
N GLY A 280 13.42 20.22 -1.44
CA GLY A 280 12.23 20.28 -2.31
C GLY A 280 11.56 18.94 -2.61
N PHE A 281 12.17 17.79 -2.27
CA PHE A 281 11.63 16.46 -2.57
C PHE A 281 10.17 16.26 -2.14
N GLN A 282 9.80 16.76 -0.97
CA GLN A 282 8.43 16.65 -0.44
C GLN A 282 7.37 17.39 -1.28
N ASN A 283 7.80 18.33 -2.11
CA ASN A 283 6.91 19.09 -3.00
C ASN A 283 6.82 18.50 -4.41
N TRP A 284 7.70 17.56 -4.75
CA TRP A 284 7.62 16.86 -6.02
C TRP A 284 6.52 15.81 -5.96
N GLY A 285 5.79 15.58 -7.05
CA GLY A 285 4.76 14.56 -7.14
C GLY A 285 5.28 13.11 -7.15
N CYS A 286 6.56 12.90 -6.84
CA CYS A 286 7.28 11.64 -7.09
C CYS A 286 7.58 10.85 -5.81
N LEU A 287 6.81 11.05 -4.75
CA LEU A 287 6.99 10.31 -3.49
C LEU A 287 6.72 8.82 -3.69
N PRO A 288 7.52 7.91 -3.07
CA PRO A 288 7.30 6.48 -3.19
C PRO A 288 5.94 6.06 -2.62
N PRO A 289 5.36 4.93 -3.06
CA PRO A 289 4.07 4.46 -2.57
C PRO A 289 4.11 4.20 -1.05
N ILE A 290 2.98 4.44 -0.38
CA ILE A 290 2.82 4.09 1.04
C ILE A 290 2.64 2.58 1.11
N ARG A 291 3.56 1.88 1.78
CA ARG A 291 3.48 0.42 1.95
C ARG A 291 2.40 0.08 2.99
N PRO A 292 1.33 -0.68 2.67
CA PRO A 292 0.17 -0.88 3.55
C PRO A 292 0.46 -1.64 4.85
N TRP A 293 1.55 -2.38 4.93
CA TRP A 293 1.91 -3.21 6.09
C TRP A 293 2.76 -2.52 7.16
N TRP A 294 3.12 -1.27 6.98
CA TRP A 294 3.74 -0.49 8.04
C TRP A 294 2.68 0.33 8.75
N ASN A 295 2.20 -0.18 9.91
CA ASN A 295 1.40 0.49 10.96
C ASN A 295 0.85 1.87 10.55
N TRP A 296 0.08 1.87 9.46
CA TRP A 296 -0.56 3.07 9.01
C TRP A 296 -1.82 3.25 9.85
N ASN A 297 -1.68 3.96 10.95
CA ASN A 297 -2.81 4.49 11.70
C ASN A 297 -2.98 5.93 11.22
N PRO A 298 -3.93 6.22 10.31
CA PRO A 298 -4.16 7.59 9.91
C PRO A 298 -4.52 8.41 11.15
N ASP A 299 -3.99 9.63 11.23
CA ASP A 299 -4.41 10.56 12.27
C ASP A 299 -5.94 10.65 12.24
N PRO A 300 -6.61 10.58 13.41
CA PRO A 300 -8.06 10.69 13.46
C PRO A 300 -8.50 12.04 12.87
N PRO A 301 -9.68 12.10 12.22
CA PRO A 301 -10.21 13.36 11.72
C PRO A 301 -10.33 14.38 12.84
N GLU A 302 -9.98 15.62 12.55
CA GLU A 302 -10.13 16.73 13.49
C GLU A 302 -11.47 17.42 13.24
N ILE A 303 -12.27 17.57 14.30
CA ILE A 303 -13.52 18.33 14.25
C ILE A 303 -13.16 19.82 14.20
N VAL A 304 -13.42 20.45 13.06
CA VAL A 304 -13.15 21.89 12.83
C VAL A 304 -14.34 22.75 13.28
N SER A 305 -15.54 22.26 13.04
CA SER A 305 -16.77 22.95 13.43
C SER A 305 -17.90 21.94 13.63
N GLU A 306 -18.69 22.13 14.66
CA GLU A 306 -19.89 21.33 14.94
C GLU A 306 -20.94 22.23 15.58
N GLY A 307 -22.21 22.06 15.23
CA GLY A 307 -23.26 22.89 15.79
C GLY A 307 -24.65 22.52 15.35
N ASP A 308 -25.61 23.15 16.03
CA ASP A 308 -27.03 23.05 15.75
C ASP A 308 -27.54 24.37 15.19
N ALA A 309 -28.41 24.31 14.19
CA ALA A 309 -29.02 25.46 13.53
C ALA A 309 -30.44 25.14 13.09
N LEU A 310 -31.12 26.13 12.54
CA LEU A 310 -32.41 25.98 11.85
C LEU A 310 -32.20 26.32 10.37
N LEU A 311 -32.80 25.56 9.49
CA LEU A 311 -32.87 25.92 8.08
C LEU A 311 -33.70 27.15 7.86
N ASN A 312 -33.30 28.00 6.92
CA ASN A 312 -34.05 29.18 6.50
C ASN A 312 -35.40 28.80 5.88
N ALA A 313 -36.22 29.82 5.56
CA ALA A 313 -37.50 29.60 4.92
C ALA A 313 -37.42 28.95 3.52
N ASP A 314 -36.28 29.06 2.87
CA ASP A 314 -35.95 28.45 1.57
C ASP A 314 -35.29 27.06 1.72
N GLY A 315 -35.29 26.46 2.91
CA GLY A 315 -34.69 25.16 3.15
C GLY A 315 -33.15 25.17 3.17
N THR A 316 -32.52 26.34 3.26
CA THR A 316 -31.05 26.46 3.19
C THR A 316 -30.41 26.81 4.52
N PHE A 317 -29.11 26.45 4.66
CA PHE A 317 -28.22 26.96 5.70
C PHE A 317 -26.83 27.16 5.13
N ARG A 318 -26.21 28.31 5.40
CA ARG A 318 -24.86 28.65 4.92
C ARG A 318 -23.87 28.64 6.07
N LEU A 319 -22.71 28.00 5.86
CA LEU A 319 -21.61 27.96 6.79
C LEU A 319 -20.32 28.38 6.10
N GLU A 320 -19.62 29.36 6.68
CA GLU A 320 -18.26 29.73 6.26
C GLU A 320 -17.24 28.94 7.08
N ILE A 321 -16.31 28.34 6.41
CA ILE A 321 -15.21 27.55 7.00
C ILE A 321 -13.90 28.28 6.69
N ASP A 322 -13.10 28.54 7.73
CA ASP A 322 -11.78 29.16 7.63
C ASP A 322 -10.69 28.10 7.71
N SER A 323 -9.89 27.98 6.65
CA SER A 323 -8.77 27.02 6.60
C SER A 323 -7.42 27.60 7.06
N ALA A 324 -7.39 28.84 7.58
CA ALA A 324 -6.14 29.50 8.03
C ALA A 324 -5.46 28.74 9.17
N MET A 325 -6.22 28.18 10.12
CA MET A 325 -5.66 27.34 11.20
C MET A 325 -4.96 26.09 10.65
N ALA A 326 -5.54 25.47 9.63
CA ALA A 326 -4.94 24.31 8.97
C ALA A 326 -3.63 24.68 8.27
N LEU A 327 -3.57 25.84 7.62
CA LEU A 327 -2.33 26.35 7.03
C LEU A 327 -1.26 26.58 8.10
N ALA A 328 -1.62 27.16 9.23
CA ALA A 328 -0.67 27.47 10.31
C ALA A 328 -0.11 26.22 10.99
N SER A 329 -0.95 25.20 11.20
CA SER A 329 -0.57 24.00 11.97
C SER A 329 -0.07 22.86 11.08
N HIS A 330 -0.53 22.76 9.83
CA HIS A 330 -0.32 21.64 8.92
C HIS A 330 -0.14 22.11 7.47
N GLY A 331 0.53 23.24 7.27
CA GLY A 331 0.76 23.84 5.96
C GLY A 331 1.64 23.03 5.01
N ASP A 332 2.17 21.89 5.47
CA ASP A 332 2.96 20.93 4.70
C ASP A 332 2.12 19.93 3.90
N SER A 333 0.80 19.94 4.05
CA SER A 333 -0.11 18.91 3.51
C SER A 333 -1.37 19.52 2.90
N ASP A 334 -1.95 18.81 1.93
CA ASP A 334 -3.30 19.08 1.45
C ASP A 334 -4.32 18.44 2.40
N HIS A 335 -5.51 19.02 2.51
CA HIS A 335 -6.55 18.57 3.44
C HIS A 335 -7.87 18.32 2.72
N ILE A 336 -8.65 17.38 3.26
CA ILE A 336 -10.04 17.16 2.90
C ILE A 336 -10.89 17.59 4.08
N TYR A 337 -11.85 18.47 3.83
CA TYR A 337 -12.91 18.83 4.76
C TYR A 337 -14.14 18.00 4.38
N GLU A 338 -14.60 17.16 5.29
CA GLU A 338 -15.83 16.38 5.14
C GLU A 338 -16.92 17.02 5.98
N ILE A 339 -18.05 17.27 5.35
CA ILE A 339 -19.20 17.94 5.97
C ILE A 339 -20.32 16.92 6.05
N THR A 340 -20.85 16.71 7.25
CA THR A 340 -22.07 15.93 7.49
C THR A 340 -23.16 16.88 7.98
N ALA A 341 -24.31 16.83 7.34
CA ALA A 341 -25.48 17.62 7.70
C ALA A 341 -26.65 16.67 7.97
N GLU A 342 -27.18 16.70 9.19
CA GLU A 342 -28.34 15.93 9.61
C GLU A 342 -29.54 16.86 9.81
N VAL A 343 -30.56 16.68 8.99
CA VAL A 343 -31.79 17.51 9.04
C VAL A 343 -32.92 16.69 9.63
N VAL A 344 -33.61 17.28 10.60
CA VAL A 344 -34.81 16.70 11.23
C VAL A 344 -36.01 17.61 10.96
N ASP A 345 -36.99 17.10 10.21
CA ASP A 345 -38.20 17.83 9.87
C ASP A 345 -39.19 17.94 11.06
N GLN A 346 -40.28 18.64 10.86
CA GLN A 346 -41.36 18.78 11.86
C GLN A 346 -42.02 17.44 12.21
N SER A 347 -41.96 16.46 11.33
CA SER A 347 -42.47 15.09 11.53
C SER A 347 -41.46 14.21 12.25
N ARG A 348 -40.34 14.77 12.74
CA ARG A 348 -39.23 14.07 13.38
C ARG A 348 -38.51 13.04 12.49
N ARG A 349 -38.56 13.22 11.19
CA ARG A 349 -37.82 12.39 10.24
C ARG A 349 -36.42 12.97 10.10
N LYS A 350 -35.45 12.12 10.18
CA LYS A 350 -34.02 12.45 10.05
C LYS A 350 -33.50 12.01 8.69
N VAL A 351 -32.89 12.92 7.96
CA VAL A 351 -32.18 12.66 6.71
C VAL A 351 -30.80 13.31 6.81
N SER A 352 -29.78 12.62 6.34
CA SER A 352 -28.40 13.11 6.36
C SER A 352 -27.90 13.33 4.93
N GLY A 353 -27.16 14.41 4.74
CA GLY A 353 -26.41 14.71 3.52
C GLY A 353 -24.94 14.91 3.84
N THR A 354 -24.08 14.62 2.87
CA THR A 354 -22.63 14.79 3.00
C THR A 354 -22.07 15.59 1.84
N GLY A 355 -20.97 16.29 2.09
CA GLY A 355 -20.19 17.00 1.09
C GLY A 355 -18.71 17.00 1.45
N SER A 356 -17.85 17.33 0.50
CA SER A 356 -16.42 17.43 0.76
C SER A 356 -15.77 18.56 -0.01
N VAL A 357 -14.69 19.13 0.55
CA VAL A 357 -13.87 20.17 -0.07
C VAL A 357 -12.41 19.81 0.10
N ILE A 358 -11.65 19.92 -0.97
CA ILE A 358 -10.18 19.80 -0.92
C ILE A 358 -9.61 21.20 -0.71
N ALA A 359 -8.87 21.40 0.39
CA ALA A 359 -8.07 22.60 0.60
C ALA A 359 -6.59 22.25 0.33
N ALA A 360 -6.04 22.80 -0.75
CA ALA A 360 -4.76 22.43 -1.30
C ALA A 360 -3.71 23.54 -1.17
N ARG A 361 -2.47 23.15 -0.93
CA ARG A 361 -1.30 24.06 -0.89
C ARG A 361 -0.99 24.65 -2.26
N ASN A 362 -1.07 23.79 -3.27
CA ASN A 362 -0.69 24.10 -4.63
C ASN A 362 -1.89 23.93 -5.58
N PRO A 363 -1.99 24.75 -6.63
CA PRO A 363 -3.07 24.69 -7.60
C PRO A 363 -3.09 23.39 -8.40
N PHE A 364 -1.92 22.77 -8.58
CA PHE A 364 -1.72 21.47 -9.21
C PHE A 364 -0.38 20.90 -8.78
N GLN A 365 -0.18 19.62 -9.04
CA GLN A 365 1.09 18.91 -8.83
C GLN A 365 1.62 18.42 -10.17
N VAL A 366 2.96 18.32 -10.27
CA VAL A 366 3.65 17.75 -11.42
C VAL A 366 4.33 16.47 -10.97
N PHE A 367 3.97 15.39 -11.62
CA PHE A 367 4.54 14.06 -11.42
C PHE A 367 5.57 13.83 -12.53
N ALA A 368 6.76 13.37 -12.18
CA ALA A 368 7.81 13.04 -13.14
C ALA A 368 8.43 11.70 -12.78
N TRP A 369 8.66 10.85 -13.77
CA TRP A 369 9.24 9.52 -13.55
C TRP A 369 10.04 9.06 -14.77
N MET A 370 10.99 8.16 -14.54
CA MET A 370 11.80 7.55 -15.57
C MET A 370 11.22 6.19 -15.98
N ASN A 371 11.45 5.80 -17.23
CA ASN A 371 11.00 4.50 -17.75
C ASN A 371 11.81 3.30 -17.21
N ARG A 372 12.91 3.53 -16.48
CA ARG A 372 13.76 2.51 -15.85
C ARG A 372 14.26 3.01 -14.50
N GLY A 373 14.59 2.10 -13.60
CA GLY A 373 15.11 2.45 -12.29
C GLY A 373 16.55 2.96 -12.32
N HIS A 374 17.40 2.42 -13.20
CA HIS A 374 18.77 2.89 -13.39
C HIS A 374 19.22 2.74 -14.86
N TYR A 375 20.29 3.42 -15.21
CA TYR A 375 20.82 3.47 -16.58
C TYR A 375 22.32 3.20 -16.61
N GLN A 376 22.80 2.86 -17.80
CA GLN A 376 24.24 2.87 -18.11
C GLN A 376 24.56 4.06 -19.00
N THR A 377 25.80 4.53 -18.96
CA THR A 377 26.30 5.58 -19.84
C THR A 377 26.03 5.24 -21.31
N GLY A 378 25.50 6.19 -22.06
CA GLY A 378 25.11 6.03 -23.45
C GLY A 378 23.74 5.41 -23.66
N ALA A 379 23.05 4.96 -22.63
CA ALA A 379 21.70 4.44 -22.73
C ALA A 379 20.70 5.54 -23.12
N ALA A 380 19.67 5.15 -23.88
CA ALA A 380 18.50 6.00 -24.09
C ALA A 380 17.61 5.93 -22.85
N ALA A 381 17.22 7.05 -22.32
CA ALA A 381 16.28 7.18 -21.21
C ALA A 381 15.03 7.93 -21.67
N GLU A 382 13.92 7.68 -21.04
CA GLU A 382 12.68 8.41 -21.30
C GLU A 382 12.13 8.94 -19.99
N LEU A 383 12.03 10.27 -19.92
CA LEU A 383 11.38 10.99 -18.85
C LEU A 383 9.91 11.16 -19.21
N HIS A 384 9.03 10.71 -18.35
CA HIS A 384 7.60 10.95 -18.44
C HIS A 384 7.17 11.93 -17.37
N PHE A 385 6.13 12.71 -17.65
CA PHE A 385 5.56 13.63 -16.69
C PHE A 385 4.07 13.83 -16.90
N GLN A 386 3.39 14.24 -15.84
CA GLN A 386 1.97 14.58 -15.87
C GLN A 386 1.65 15.65 -14.83
N ALA A 387 0.81 16.63 -15.21
CA ALA A 387 0.30 17.64 -14.30
C ALA A 387 -1.18 17.39 -13.99
N ARG A 388 -1.54 17.45 -12.71
CA ARG A 388 -2.91 17.23 -12.22
C ARG A 388 -3.25 18.16 -11.07
N THR A 389 -4.51 18.60 -11.01
CA THR A 389 -5.07 19.29 -9.85
C THR A 389 -5.21 18.33 -8.66
N PRO A 390 -5.37 18.83 -7.42
CA PRO A 390 -5.55 17.98 -6.23
C PRO A 390 -6.79 17.07 -6.27
N ASP A 391 -7.81 17.42 -7.06
CA ASP A 391 -9.00 16.61 -7.36
C ASP A 391 -8.81 15.70 -8.58
N GLY A 392 -7.58 15.62 -9.12
CA GLY A 392 -7.22 14.68 -10.16
C GLY A 392 -7.52 15.10 -11.59
N GLN A 393 -7.92 16.35 -11.85
CA GLN A 393 -8.15 16.85 -13.21
C GLN A 393 -6.81 17.12 -13.92
N PRO A 394 -6.71 16.87 -15.23
CA PRO A 394 -5.49 17.15 -15.98
C PRO A 394 -5.24 18.66 -16.10
N VAL A 395 -3.97 19.04 -16.10
CA VAL A 395 -3.54 20.43 -16.29
C VAL A 395 -2.65 20.53 -17.51
N ALA A 396 -3.15 21.19 -18.56
CA ALA A 396 -2.35 21.49 -19.73
C ALA A 396 -1.53 22.77 -19.53
N GLY A 397 -0.33 22.81 -20.09
CA GLY A 397 0.55 23.97 -19.97
C GLY A 397 1.84 23.85 -20.77
N THR A 398 2.72 24.86 -20.60
CA THR A 398 4.08 24.83 -21.14
C THR A 398 5.01 24.19 -20.12
N ALA A 399 5.86 23.29 -20.57
CA ALA A 399 6.83 22.57 -19.74
C ALA A 399 8.25 23.05 -20.05
N HIS A 400 8.98 23.49 -19.05
CA HIS A 400 10.43 23.68 -19.09
C HIS A 400 11.10 22.51 -18.39
N LEU A 401 11.81 21.69 -19.17
CA LEU A 401 12.49 20.49 -18.67
C LEU A 401 13.98 20.78 -18.56
N ARG A 402 14.60 20.34 -17.48
CA ARG A 402 16.04 20.46 -17.25
C ARG A 402 16.62 19.13 -16.79
N LEU A 403 17.76 18.77 -17.34
CA LEU A 403 18.61 17.70 -16.84
C LEU A 403 19.76 18.34 -16.05
N LEU A 404 19.82 18.04 -14.77
CA LEU A 404 20.79 18.58 -13.84
C LEU A 404 21.71 17.46 -13.38
N SER A 405 23.03 17.63 -13.51
CA SER A 405 24.00 16.77 -12.82
C SER A 405 24.08 17.18 -11.35
N VAL A 406 24.13 16.20 -10.46
CA VAL A 406 24.12 16.43 -9.01
C VAL A 406 25.45 15.99 -8.44
N SER A 407 26.12 16.90 -7.75
CA SER A 407 27.28 16.64 -6.91
C SER A 407 26.97 17.08 -5.47
N TRP A 408 27.81 16.72 -4.52
CA TRP A 408 27.55 16.96 -3.10
C TRP A 408 28.69 17.80 -2.50
N ASP A 409 28.33 18.86 -1.79
CA ASP A 409 29.29 19.68 -1.06
C ASP A 409 29.74 19.01 0.26
N GLN A 410 30.63 19.68 1.00
CA GLN A 410 31.13 19.18 2.29
C GLN A 410 30.05 19.06 3.36
N ASN A 411 28.92 19.79 3.21
CA ASN A 411 27.78 19.75 4.11
C ASN A 411 26.69 18.76 3.66
N GLN A 412 27.00 17.91 2.65
CA GLN A 412 26.05 16.96 2.06
C GLN A 412 24.83 17.68 1.43
N GLN A 413 25.01 18.91 0.95
CA GLN A 413 23.98 19.61 0.17
C GLN A 413 24.21 19.36 -1.32
N PRO A 414 23.13 19.19 -2.12
CA PRO A 414 23.26 18.99 -3.54
C PRO A 414 23.73 20.28 -4.23
N VAL A 415 24.74 20.12 -5.09
CA VAL A 415 25.19 21.16 -6.02
C VAL A 415 24.78 20.71 -7.41
N GLU A 416 23.85 21.46 -7.99
CA GLU A 416 23.26 21.16 -9.28
C GLU A 416 23.90 21.98 -10.39
N GLN A 417 24.18 21.30 -11.51
CA GLN A 417 24.66 21.96 -12.73
C GLN A 417 23.76 21.53 -13.89
N GLU A 418 23.21 22.50 -14.61
CA GLU A 418 22.41 22.24 -15.80
C GLU A 418 23.29 21.65 -16.92
N VAL A 419 22.89 20.47 -17.38
CA VAL A 419 23.53 19.74 -18.48
C VAL A 419 22.82 20.05 -19.79
N GLN A 420 21.50 20.02 -19.77
CA GLN A 420 20.62 20.25 -20.90
C GLN A 420 19.27 20.80 -20.45
N SER A 421 18.62 21.58 -21.32
CA SER A 421 17.25 22.05 -21.12
C SER A 421 16.42 21.98 -22.40
N TRP A 422 15.10 21.88 -22.23
CA TRP A 422 14.13 21.79 -23.33
C TRP A 422 12.86 22.54 -22.99
N GLN A 423 12.16 22.96 -24.03
CA GLN A 423 10.80 23.48 -23.96
C GLN A 423 9.86 22.49 -24.63
N ALA A 424 8.73 22.23 -24.01
CA ALA A 424 7.68 21.36 -24.52
C ALA A 424 6.30 21.89 -24.11
N THR A 425 5.25 21.30 -24.63
CA THR A 425 3.88 21.50 -24.17
C THR A 425 3.31 20.17 -23.73
N THR A 426 2.48 20.18 -22.69
CA THR A 426 1.74 18.98 -22.31
C THR A 426 0.68 18.64 -23.35
N ALA A 427 0.31 17.38 -23.44
CA ALA A 427 -0.93 16.98 -24.10
C ALA A 427 -2.16 17.51 -23.36
N ALA A 428 -3.35 17.35 -23.92
CA ALA A 428 -4.61 17.82 -23.32
C ALA A 428 -4.92 17.14 -21.98
N ASP A 429 -4.44 15.91 -21.78
CA ASP A 429 -4.55 15.14 -20.54
C ASP A 429 -3.48 15.51 -19.50
N GLY A 430 -2.70 16.56 -19.74
CA GLY A 430 -1.64 17.02 -18.86
C GLY A 430 -0.34 16.19 -18.94
N SER A 431 -0.25 15.19 -19.80
CA SER A 431 0.92 14.31 -19.95
C SER A 431 1.95 14.86 -20.91
N GLY A 432 3.17 14.32 -20.81
CA GLY A 432 4.25 14.51 -21.78
C GLY A 432 5.39 13.54 -21.55
N SER A 433 6.26 13.42 -22.53
CA SER A 433 7.50 12.65 -22.43
C SER A 433 8.65 13.30 -23.17
N LEU A 434 9.87 12.96 -22.75
CA LEU A 434 11.11 13.44 -23.38
C LEU A 434 12.15 12.33 -23.42
N ARG A 435 12.73 12.07 -24.59
CA ARG A 435 13.87 11.17 -24.72
C ARG A 435 15.16 11.89 -24.37
N LEU A 436 15.90 11.33 -23.42
CA LEU A 436 17.16 11.84 -22.93
C LEU A 436 18.32 11.01 -23.47
N LYS A 437 19.42 11.67 -23.79
CA LYS A 437 20.72 11.01 -23.99
C LYS A 437 21.53 11.20 -22.73
N LEU A 438 22.09 10.12 -22.20
CA LEU A 438 22.86 10.09 -20.97
C LEU A 438 24.36 9.88 -21.29
N PRO A 439 25.10 10.96 -21.65
CA PRO A 439 26.45 10.83 -22.19
C PRO A 439 27.50 10.47 -21.14
N GLN A 440 27.21 10.72 -19.86
CA GLN A 440 28.15 10.53 -18.75
C GLN A 440 27.50 9.82 -17.58
N SER A 441 28.32 9.17 -16.76
CA SER A 441 27.88 8.60 -15.48
C SER A 441 27.65 9.71 -14.46
N GLY A 442 26.78 9.43 -13.49
CA GLY A 442 26.51 10.36 -12.42
C GLY A 442 25.14 10.22 -11.80
N GLN A 443 24.90 11.01 -10.78
CA GLN A 443 23.58 11.23 -10.22
C GLN A 443 22.97 12.45 -10.92
N PHE A 444 21.74 12.31 -11.37
CA PHE A 444 21.03 13.34 -12.11
C PHE A 444 19.67 13.62 -11.49
N ARG A 445 19.25 14.87 -11.61
CA ARG A 445 17.87 15.28 -11.36
C ARG A 445 17.25 15.75 -12.68
N ALA A 446 16.16 15.10 -13.08
CA ALA A 446 15.31 15.60 -14.15
C ALA A 446 14.21 16.48 -13.52
N SER A 447 14.20 17.73 -13.87
CA SER A 447 13.26 18.77 -13.39
C SER A 447 12.26 19.09 -14.50
N VAL A 448 10.98 19.15 -14.15
CA VAL A 448 9.86 19.50 -15.05
C VAL A 448 9.09 20.62 -14.40
N MET A 449 9.28 21.84 -14.87
CA MET A 449 8.51 23.01 -14.45
C MET A 449 7.36 23.22 -15.43
N ILE A 450 6.12 23.13 -14.96
CA ILE A 450 4.94 23.38 -15.78
C ILE A 450 4.33 24.73 -15.41
N THR A 451 4.02 25.53 -16.44
CA THR A 451 3.28 26.78 -16.34
C THR A 451 1.91 26.58 -16.97
N ASP A 452 0.85 26.73 -16.18
CA ASP A 452 -0.53 26.59 -16.65
C ASP A 452 -1.04 27.83 -17.40
N ALA A 453 -2.26 27.78 -17.92
CA ALA A 453 -2.88 28.90 -18.65
C ALA A 453 -3.07 30.17 -17.80
N ALA A 454 -3.07 30.05 -16.47
CA ALA A 454 -3.16 31.18 -15.54
C ALA A 454 -1.79 31.73 -15.13
N GLY A 455 -0.68 31.21 -15.69
CA GLY A 455 0.68 31.61 -15.37
C GLY A 455 1.22 31.03 -14.05
N ARG A 456 0.51 30.10 -13.42
CA ARG A 456 0.94 29.45 -12.18
C ARG A 456 1.97 28.38 -12.51
N GLN A 457 3.01 28.28 -11.69
CA GLN A 457 4.13 27.37 -11.92
C GLN A 457 4.23 26.33 -10.82
N GLN A 458 4.48 25.08 -11.19
CA GLN A 458 4.79 23.98 -10.27
C GLN A 458 5.90 23.10 -10.86
N GLU A 459 6.78 22.64 -9.98
CA GLU A 459 7.87 21.75 -10.34
C GLU A 459 7.57 20.33 -9.88
N GLY A 460 7.78 19.36 -10.80
CA GLY A 460 8.00 17.95 -10.47
C GLY A 460 9.42 17.56 -10.82
N ALA A 461 9.99 16.62 -10.10
CA ALA A 461 11.35 16.17 -10.42
C ALA A 461 11.55 14.70 -10.01
N VAL A 462 12.53 14.06 -10.61
CA VAL A 462 12.98 12.71 -10.27
C VAL A 462 14.51 12.69 -10.23
N VAL A 463 15.06 12.05 -9.20
CA VAL A 463 16.49 11.76 -9.09
C VAL A 463 16.74 10.33 -9.56
N PHE A 464 17.75 10.15 -10.40
CA PHE A 464 18.12 8.84 -10.92
C PHE A 464 19.63 8.73 -11.10
N PHE A 465 20.10 7.51 -11.31
CA PHE A 465 21.52 7.22 -11.40
C PHE A 465 21.90 6.63 -12.76
N VAL A 466 23.03 7.11 -13.31
CA VAL A 466 23.63 6.61 -14.55
C VAL A 466 24.98 6.01 -14.22
N ARG A 467 25.11 4.72 -14.42
CA ARG A 467 26.32 3.98 -14.11
C ARG A 467 27.30 4.01 -15.25
N GLY A 468 28.57 4.34 -14.97
CA GLY A 468 29.71 4.16 -15.85
C GLY A 468 30.42 2.82 -15.64
N PRO A 469 31.35 2.42 -16.53
CA PRO A 469 32.05 1.14 -16.43
C PRO A 469 32.85 0.92 -15.13
N ALA A 470 33.37 2.00 -14.54
CA ALA A 470 34.16 1.98 -13.31
C ALA A 470 33.49 2.75 -12.15
N GLU A 471 32.18 2.99 -12.25
CA GLU A 471 31.48 3.81 -11.28
C GLU A 471 31.07 2.98 -10.07
N ASP A 472 31.57 3.35 -8.89
CA ASP A 472 31.31 2.67 -7.63
C ASP A 472 30.34 3.45 -6.70
N GLY A 473 29.84 4.61 -7.14
CA GLY A 473 28.89 5.44 -6.43
C GLY A 473 29.42 6.24 -5.26
N ARG A 474 30.73 6.24 -4.97
CA ARG A 474 31.33 6.94 -3.80
C ARG A 474 31.02 8.42 -3.75
N ASN A 475 30.94 9.06 -4.92
CA ASN A 475 30.69 10.49 -5.05
C ASN A 475 29.22 10.90 -4.96
N TYR A 476 28.32 9.93 -4.75
CA TYR A 476 26.88 10.14 -4.74
C TYR A 476 26.28 9.85 -3.39
N ARG A 477 25.07 10.37 -3.19
CA ARG A 477 24.28 10.13 -1.99
C ARG A 477 23.12 9.21 -2.30
N PHE A 478 22.99 8.17 -1.52
CA PHE A 478 21.90 7.20 -1.57
C PHE A 478 21.17 7.15 -0.23
N SER A 479 20.04 6.51 -0.17
CA SER A 479 19.44 6.09 1.10
C SER A 479 20.30 5.02 1.78
N ASN A 480 20.01 4.69 3.03
CA ASN A 480 20.82 3.73 3.77
C ASN A 480 20.99 2.38 3.06
N LEU A 481 19.94 1.95 2.36
CA LEU A 481 19.93 0.79 1.48
C LEU A 481 18.87 1.01 0.39
N GLU A 482 19.21 0.76 -0.85
CA GLU A 482 18.30 0.87 -2.00
C GLU A 482 18.45 -0.33 -2.91
N LEU A 483 17.30 -0.86 -3.36
CA LEU A 483 17.22 -1.89 -4.40
C LEU A 483 16.46 -1.31 -5.59
N THR A 484 17.11 -1.27 -6.75
CA THR A 484 16.50 -0.68 -7.95
C THR A 484 16.71 -1.59 -9.15
N THR A 485 15.61 -2.02 -9.78
CA THR A 485 15.64 -2.85 -10.98
C THR A 485 15.76 -2.00 -12.25
N ASP A 486 16.29 -2.60 -13.32
CA ASP A 486 16.42 -1.93 -14.61
C ASP A 486 15.11 -1.89 -15.42
N GLN A 487 14.14 -2.75 -15.11
CA GLN A 487 12.83 -2.81 -15.77
C GLN A 487 11.72 -3.05 -14.75
N GLN A 488 10.47 -2.83 -15.18
CA GLN A 488 9.27 -3.05 -14.36
C GLN A 488 8.79 -4.50 -14.41
N GLU A 489 8.94 -5.13 -15.55
CA GLU A 489 8.45 -6.49 -15.84
C GLU A 489 9.51 -7.28 -16.58
N TYR A 490 9.57 -8.57 -16.32
CA TYR A 490 10.51 -9.50 -16.93
C TYR A 490 9.78 -10.76 -17.37
N ALA A 491 10.26 -11.37 -18.45
CA ALA A 491 9.82 -12.67 -18.90
C ALA A 491 10.75 -13.79 -18.39
N VAL A 492 10.28 -15.03 -18.43
CA VAL A 492 11.13 -16.19 -18.17
C VAL A 492 12.27 -16.24 -19.20
N GLY A 493 13.48 -16.37 -18.71
CA GLY A 493 14.71 -16.31 -19.52
C GLY A 493 15.39 -14.94 -19.55
N ASP A 494 14.72 -13.89 -19.08
CA ASP A 494 15.36 -12.59 -18.89
C ASP A 494 16.30 -12.60 -17.68
N THR A 495 17.07 -11.53 -17.55
CA THR A 495 17.94 -11.30 -16.39
C THR A 495 17.61 -9.94 -15.79
N VAL A 496 17.21 -9.92 -14.51
CA VAL A 496 17.08 -8.69 -13.73
C VAL A 496 18.47 -8.14 -13.47
N ARG A 497 18.71 -6.89 -13.83
CA ARG A 497 19.88 -6.14 -13.39
C ARG A 497 19.48 -5.30 -12.19
N LEU A 498 19.75 -5.86 -11.00
CA LEU A 498 19.44 -5.23 -9.73
C LEU A 498 20.60 -4.34 -9.29
N GLN A 499 20.38 -3.04 -9.23
CA GLN A 499 21.30 -2.12 -8.57
C GLN A 499 21.07 -2.16 -7.07
N VAL A 500 22.12 -2.42 -6.32
CA VAL A 500 22.16 -2.38 -4.85
C VAL A 500 23.04 -1.21 -4.46
N SER A 501 22.47 -0.26 -3.74
CA SER A 501 23.17 0.96 -3.31
C SER A 501 23.04 1.18 -1.82
N THR A 502 24.08 1.76 -1.21
CA THR A 502 24.11 2.08 0.23
C THR A 502 24.69 3.47 0.45
N GLU A 503 24.28 4.14 1.53
CA GLU A 503 24.87 5.44 1.87
C GLU A 503 26.33 5.30 2.32
N GLN A 504 26.68 4.25 3.02
CA GLN A 504 28.03 4.01 3.48
C GLN A 504 28.80 3.16 2.46
N ALA A 505 29.97 3.64 2.05
CA ALA A 505 30.85 2.89 1.14
C ALA A 505 31.38 1.61 1.80
N ASP A 506 31.74 0.65 0.95
CA ASP A 506 32.38 -0.61 1.32
C ASP A 506 31.53 -1.47 2.30
N SER A 507 30.19 -1.27 2.26
CA SER A 507 29.24 -2.01 3.06
C SER A 507 29.15 -3.47 2.66
N THR A 508 28.77 -4.31 3.62
CA THR A 508 28.36 -5.69 3.35
C THR A 508 26.83 -5.75 3.32
N VAL A 509 26.28 -6.26 2.22
CA VAL A 509 24.85 -6.44 2.02
C VAL A 509 24.54 -7.93 1.94
N LEU A 510 23.56 -8.38 2.70
CA LEU A 510 22.97 -9.70 2.58
C LEU A 510 21.76 -9.61 1.65
N LEU A 511 21.83 -10.28 0.51
CA LEU A 511 20.79 -10.29 -0.50
C LEU A 511 20.05 -11.62 -0.49
N PHE A 512 18.75 -11.60 -0.20
CA PHE A 512 17.87 -12.76 -0.15
C PHE A 512 16.99 -12.76 -1.40
N ILE A 513 17.12 -13.78 -2.24
CA ILE A 513 16.26 -14.00 -3.40
C ILE A 513 15.30 -15.12 -3.02
N ARG A 514 13.98 -14.83 -3.01
CA ARG A 514 12.94 -15.76 -2.57
C ARG A 514 12.16 -16.29 -3.74
N ALA A 515 12.08 -17.59 -3.83
CA ALA A 515 11.19 -18.27 -4.77
C ALA A 515 9.74 -18.27 -4.23
N LYS A 516 8.77 -18.47 -5.12
CA LYS A 516 7.32 -18.44 -4.84
C LYS A 516 6.86 -19.44 -3.77
N ASP A 517 7.53 -20.57 -3.63
CA ASP A 517 7.18 -21.69 -2.75
C ASP A 517 7.71 -21.53 -1.30
N GLY A 518 8.19 -20.35 -0.95
CA GLY A 518 8.74 -20.07 0.39
C GLY A 518 10.13 -20.67 0.63
N ASN A 519 10.74 -21.34 -0.34
CA ASN A 519 12.13 -21.73 -0.26
C ASN A 519 13.02 -20.48 -0.31
N CYS A 520 13.60 -20.13 0.83
CA CYS A 520 14.59 -19.06 0.93
C CYS A 520 15.98 -19.67 0.74
N PRO A 521 16.63 -19.50 -0.41
CA PRO A 521 18.03 -19.89 -0.56
C PRO A 521 18.89 -19.08 0.43
N ALA A 522 20.08 -19.60 0.73
CA ALA A 522 21.04 -18.87 1.54
C ALA A 522 21.32 -17.48 0.93
N PRO A 523 21.44 -16.42 1.76
CA PRO A 523 21.65 -15.08 1.23
C PRO A 523 22.97 -14.99 0.48
N GLN A 524 22.98 -14.22 -0.59
CA GLN A 524 24.21 -13.81 -1.25
C GLN A 524 24.86 -12.70 -0.41
N ILE A 525 26.14 -12.88 -0.08
CA ILE A 525 26.91 -11.87 0.65
C ILE A 525 27.59 -10.97 -0.36
N LEU A 526 27.13 -9.75 -0.48
CA LEU A 526 27.71 -8.74 -1.35
C LEU A 526 28.64 -7.85 -0.53
N LYS A 527 29.91 -7.83 -0.87
CA LYS A 527 30.87 -6.84 -0.35
C LYS A 527 30.99 -5.75 -1.41
N LEU A 528 30.34 -4.62 -1.18
CA LEU A 528 30.43 -3.52 -2.11
C LEU A 528 31.85 -2.95 -2.14
N GLN A 529 32.32 -2.64 -3.34
CA GLN A 529 33.48 -1.78 -3.55
C GLN A 529 32.93 -0.38 -3.88
N GLY A 530 32.89 0.50 -2.89
CA GLY A 530 32.19 1.78 -2.99
C GLY A 530 30.78 1.71 -2.41
N LYS A 531 29.86 2.49 -2.98
CA LYS A 531 28.47 2.62 -2.50
C LYS A 531 27.45 1.85 -3.33
N SER A 532 27.81 1.37 -4.52
CA SER A 532 26.83 0.77 -5.44
C SER A 532 27.43 -0.38 -6.26
N THR A 533 26.65 -1.42 -6.46
CA THR A 533 26.95 -2.53 -7.37
C THR A 533 25.72 -2.96 -8.16
N VAL A 534 25.91 -3.76 -9.21
CA VAL A 534 24.80 -4.40 -9.94
C VAL A 534 24.92 -5.91 -9.81
N VAL A 535 23.83 -6.55 -9.46
CA VAL A 535 23.69 -8.00 -9.35
C VAL A 535 22.78 -8.48 -10.47
N GLU A 536 23.19 -9.52 -11.17
CA GLU A 536 22.37 -10.15 -12.21
C GLU A 536 21.61 -11.34 -11.60
N VAL A 537 20.28 -11.33 -11.77
CA VAL A 537 19.40 -12.40 -11.27
C VAL A 537 18.63 -12.97 -12.46
N PRO A 538 18.97 -14.21 -12.90
CA PRO A 538 18.25 -14.85 -14.01
C PRO A 538 16.84 -15.24 -13.57
N ILE A 539 15.88 -15.07 -14.46
CA ILE A 539 14.46 -15.39 -14.25
C ILE A 539 14.16 -16.80 -14.76
N ALA A 540 13.70 -17.65 -13.86
CA ALA A 540 13.25 -19.00 -14.17
C ALA A 540 11.71 -19.11 -14.17
N ALA A 541 11.18 -20.21 -14.72
CA ALA A 541 9.73 -20.46 -14.70
C ALA A 541 9.14 -20.56 -13.28
N ALA A 542 9.95 -20.97 -12.30
CA ALA A 542 9.53 -21.04 -10.90
C ALA A 542 9.31 -19.65 -10.25
N ASP A 543 9.85 -18.59 -10.85
CA ASP A 543 9.70 -17.22 -10.34
C ASP A 543 8.36 -16.57 -10.73
N GLN A 544 7.54 -17.28 -11.51
CA GLN A 544 6.22 -16.80 -11.90
C GLN A 544 5.20 -16.96 -10.76
N PRO A 545 4.29 -15.97 -10.55
CA PRO A 545 4.13 -14.72 -11.31
C PRO A 545 5.10 -13.62 -10.90
N ASN A 546 5.72 -13.74 -9.75
CA ASN A 546 6.68 -12.82 -9.17
C ASN A 546 7.51 -13.51 -8.09
N PHE A 547 8.62 -12.93 -7.75
CA PHE A 547 9.42 -13.26 -6.57
C PHE A 547 9.87 -11.98 -5.87
N HIS A 548 10.26 -12.11 -4.61
CA HIS A 548 10.72 -10.99 -3.81
C HIS A 548 12.23 -11.07 -3.61
N ILE A 549 12.85 -9.92 -3.66
CA ILE A 549 14.26 -9.74 -3.28
C ILE A 549 14.26 -8.81 -2.07
N GLU A 550 14.91 -9.24 -1.00
CA GLU A 550 15.16 -8.43 0.17
C GLU A 550 16.66 -8.26 0.38
N ALA A 551 17.05 -7.14 0.91
CA ALA A 551 18.43 -6.92 1.31
C ALA A 551 18.51 -6.39 2.74
N LEU A 552 19.60 -6.75 3.41
CA LEU A 552 19.94 -6.26 4.74
C LEU A 552 21.36 -5.72 4.73
N THR A 553 21.57 -4.57 5.39
CA THR A 553 22.91 -4.06 5.68
C THR A 553 22.97 -3.50 7.10
N ILE A 554 24.17 -3.41 7.64
CA ILE A 554 24.41 -2.82 8.95
C ILE A 554 25.29 -1.59 8.76
N SER A 555 24.83 -0.45 9.21
CA SER A 555 25.58 0.80 9.18
C SER A 555 25.40 1.53 10.50
N ALA A 556 26.50 2.05 11.06
CA ALA A 556 26.51 2.79 12.34
C ALA A 556 25.74 2.08 13.48
N GLY A 557 25.84 0.73 13.55
CA GLY A 557 25.17 -0.06 14.59
C GLY A 557 23.68 -0.28 14.41
N LYS A 558 23.10 0.13 13.26
CA LYS A 558 21.70 -0.09 12.91
C LYS A 558 21.57 -1.05 11.74
N VAL A 559 20.53 -1.85 11.76
CA VAL A 559 20.13 -2.72 10.64
C VAL A 559 19.19 -1.95 9.73
N TYR A 560 19.50 -1.95 8.46
CA TYR A 560 18.64 -1.40 7.40
C TYR A 560 18.19 -2.53 6.49
N SER A 561 16.93 -2.52 6.11
CA SER A 561 16.32 -3.51 5.22
C SER A 561 15.54 -2.81 4.11
N GLU A 562 15.58 -3.40 2.93
CA GLU A 562 14.80 -2.98 1.76
C GLU A 562 14.26 -4.21 1.03
#